data_3e0eeaa557c08b6db2ddd22978d00c76
#
_entry.id   3e0eeaa557c08b6db2ddd22978d00c76
#
_cell.length_a   1.000
_cell.length_b   1.000
_cell.length_c   1.000
_cell.angle_alpha   90.00
_cell.angle_beta   90.00
_cell.angle_gamma   90.00
#
_symmetry.space_group_name_H-M   'P 1'
#
loop_
_entity.id
_entity.type
_entity.pdbx_description
1 polymer ?
#
loop_
_entity_poly.entity_id
_entity_poly.type
_entity_poly.pdbx_seq_one_letter_code
_entity_poly.pdbx_strand_id
1 'polypeptide(L)'
;MTPAEDAPRTAPSHETATPAALAEENARLRAGNAALQETIAVLLARVAELERRLGLNSSNSGKPPSSDGLHKPKREPRTRSLRERSGKPSGGQKGHKGETLRQVADPTVTIDHYPETCGTCGLALTAAMATRCSVRQVFDLPEPQPLIVTEHRAYRCRCGRCGGETRAPFPEAVTAPVQYGPRLLAVVVYLLHYQLLPEDRLAEAMADLFGVRLVAATLARMSRSCAERFSGFAEAVGERVKAAPVKHLDETGFRTGGKTQWLHIACTVWLTFYRISPQRGSLLSDVMGIVVHDHWKPYYTMEGVLHALCNAHHLRELQALVDIEKEEWARRMQRLLRRACHATHLARDRGVPLDPRLVDQFRRRYDIIVTEGLAFHQDQPPLATPPTNGGRKRRGRPPRRTGHNLLLRLSTRKDDVLRFLDDPAVPFTNNQAERDGRMMKVRQKISGGFRSQEGARDFAVIRSLISTARKQGWNVIHALTQDPQTLIGALRVA
;
A
#
# COMPACT_ATOMS: atom_id res chain seq x y z
N MET A 1 2.30 -37.52 92.38
CA MET A 1 1.73 -36.55 93.32
C MET A 1 2.70 -35.42 93.48
N THR A 2 2.34 -34.30 92.87
CA THR A 2 2.63 -32.89 93.29
C THR A 2 2.11 -31.96 92.24
N PRO A 3 1.35 -30.93 92.60
CA PRO A 3 0.64 -30.09 91.58
C PRO A 3 1.58 -29.05 91.04
N ALA A 4 1.41 -28.76 89.73
CA ALA A 4 2.08 -27.68 89.04
C ALA A 4 1.39 -26.34 89.36
N GLU A 5 2.23 -25.39 89.82
CA GLU A 5 1.84 -24.03 90.13
C GLU A 5 1.41 -23.28 88.88
N ASP A 6 0.27 -22.59 88.93
CA ASP A 6 -0.29 -21.65 88.01
C ASP A 6 0.51 -20.36 88.05
N ALA A 7 1.20 -20.01 86.94
CA ALA A 7 1.80 -18.68 86.71
C ALA A 7 0.76 -17.71 86.14
N PRO A 8 0.58 -16.51 86.65
CA PRO A 8 -0.38 -15.54 86.18
C PRO A 8 -0.02 -15.01 84.82
N ARG A 9 -0.91 -15.16 83.83
CA ARG A 9 -0.88 -14.52 82.55
C ARG A 9 -1.06 -13.03 82.76
N THR A 10 0.05 -12.23 82.61
CA THR A 10 0.00 -10.77 82.50
C THR A 10 -0.68 -10.42 81.18
N ALA A 11 -1.84 -9.76 81.28
CA ALA A 11 -2.48 -9.12 80.11
C ALA A 11 -1.59 -8.05 79.58
N PRO A 12 -1.52 -7.89 78.21
CA PRO A 12 -0.71 -6.80 77.58
C PRO A 12 -1.31 -5.46 78.01
N SER A 13 -0.46 -4.61 78.58
CA SER A 13 -0.79 -3.23 78.98
C SER A 13 -1.13 -2.46 77.70
N HIS A 14 -2.38 -2.02 77.53
CA HIS A 14 -2.76 -1.05 76.54
C HIS A 14 -2.10 0.31 76.86
N GLU A 15 -0.91 0.57 76.31
CA GLU A 15 -0.38 1.95 76.23
C GLU A 15 -1.35 2.80 75.41
N THR A 16 -2.10 3.65 76.06
CA THR A 16 -2.97 4.65 75.42
C THR A 16 -2.07 5.65 74.70
N ALA A 17 -2.01 5.57 73.36
CA ALA A 17 -1.28 6.48 72.54
C ALA A 17 -1.70 7.93 72.87
N THR A 18 -0.76 8.82 73.06
CA THR A 18 -1.04 10.23 73.31
C THR A 18 -1.76 10.87 72.11
N PRO A 19 -2.62 11.87 72.32
CA PRO A 19 -3.31 12.57 71.23
C PRO A 19 -2.37 13.10 70.15
N ALA A 20 -1.14 13.50 70.54
CA ALA A 20 -0.08 13.97 69.62
C ALA A 20 0.44 12.83 68.71
N ALA A 21 0.72 11.64 69.30
CA ALA A 21 1.17 10.47 68.57
C ALA A 21 0.11 9.97 67.56
N LEU A 22 -1.18 9.99 67.95
CA LEU A 22 -2.31 9.66 67.04
C LEU A 22 -2.46 10.68 65.91
N ALA A 23 -2.22 11.99 66.19
CA ALA A 23 -2.27 13.01 65.17
C ALA A 23 -1.14 12.86 64.14
N GLU A 24 0.07 12.50 64.58
CA GLU A 24 1.24 12.25 63.71
C GLU A 24 1.02 11.00 62.85
N GLU A 25 0.56 9.92 63.44
CA GLU A 25 0.25 8.69 62.69
C GLU A 25 -0.89 8.92 61.68
N ASN A 26 -1.93 9.67 62.04
CA ASN A 26 -2.97 10.08 61.08
C ASN A 26 -2.45 10.93 59.93
N ALA A 27 -1.53 11.85 60.20
CA ALA A 27 -0.87 12.65 59.14
C ALA A 27 -0.03 11.75 58.22
N ARG A 28 0.71 10.79 58.75
CA ARG A 28 1.49 9.81 58.01
C ARG A 28 0.60 8.90 57.14
N LEU A 29 -0.49 8.40 57.70
CA LEU A 29 -1.46 7.58 56.95
C LEU A 29 -2.17 8.35 55.86
N ARG A 30 -2.52 9.63 56.09
CA ARG A 30 -3.08 10.51 55.04
C ARG A 30 -2.08 10.78 53.92
N ALA A 31 -0.81 11.03 54.25
CA ALA A 31 0.24 11.18 53.24
C ALA A 31 0.48 9.88 52.44
N GLY A 32 0.49 8.74 53.14
CA GLY A 32 0.58 7.42 52.50
C GLY A 32 -0.60 7.12 51.59
N ASN A 33 -1.82 7.41 52.02
CA ASN A 33 -3.02 7.24 51.20
C ASN A 33 -3.00 8.17 49.94
N ALA A 34 -2.56 9.41 50.08
CA ALA A 34 -2.43 10.32 48.96
C ALA A 34 -1.40 9.78 47.91
N ALA A 35 -0.25 9.27 48.37
CA ALA A 35 0.75 8.67 47.49
C ALA A 35 0.23 7.37 46.83
N LEU A 36 -0.52 6.55 47.53
CA LEU A 36 -1.17 5.35 46.97
C LEU A 36 -2.22 5.74 45.90
N GLN A 37 -3.06 6.73 46.19
CA GLN A 37 -4.06 7.23 45.22
C GLN A 37 -3.40 7.75 43.92
N GLU A 38 -2.31 8.47 44.05
CA GLU A 38 -1.53 8.93 42.87
C GLU A 38 -0.95 7.73 42.09
N THR A 39 -0.41 6.73 42.77
CA THR A 39 0.10 5.50 42.17
C THR A 39 -1.01 4.74 41.43
N ILE A 40 -2.17 4.58 42.07
CA ILE A 40 -3.36 3.94 41.47
C ILE A 40 -3.79 4.70 40.22
N ALA A 41 -3.85 6.03 40.25
CA ALA A 41 -4.22 6.83 39.08
C ALA A 41 -3.24 6.63 37.92
N VAL A 42 -1.94 6.54 38.20
CA VAL A 42 -0.91 6.26 37.20
C VAL A 42 -1.07 4.87 36.57
N LEU A 43 -1.30 3.86 37.42
CA LEU A 43 -1.51 2.48 36.97
C LEU A 43 -2.79 2.34 36.14
N LEU A 44 -3.89 2.96 36.55
CA LEU A 44 -5.14 2.98 35.78
C LEU A 44 -4.94 3.65 34.42
N ALA A 45 -4.22 4.77 34.37
CA ALA A 45 -3.88 5.42 33.09
C ALA A 45 -3.02 4.50 32.21
N ARG A 46 -2.10 3.73 32.80
CA ARG A 46 -1.28 2.77 32.05
C ARG A 46 -2.10 1.59 31.53
N VAL A 47 -3.00 1.05 32.33
CA VAL A 47 -3.93 -0.02 31.93
C VAL A 47 -4.80 0.47 30.77
N ALA A 48 -5.42 1.63 30.88
CA ALA A 48 -6.25 2.22 29.82
C ALA A 48 -5.45 2.40 28.52
N GLU A 49 -4.20 2.85 28.58
CA GLU A 49 -3.34 2.94 27.38
C GLU A 49 -3.02 1.57 26.78
N LEU A 50 -2.78 0.55 27.60
CA LEU A 50 -2.54 -0.81 27.12
C LEU A 50 -3.79 -1.41 26.47
N GLU A 51 -4.95 -1.25 27.10
CA GLU A 51 -6.25 -1.67 26.53
C GLU A 51 -6.52 -0.97 25.19
N ARG A 52 -6.30 0.35 25.13
CA ARG A 52 -6.39 1.10 23.89
C ARG A 52 -5.46 0.53 22.80
N ARG A 53 -4.22 0.20 23.13
CA ARG A 53 -3.27 -0.40 22.17
C ARG A 53 -3.68 -1.80 21.72
N LEU A 54 -4.24 -2.61 22.60
CA LEU A 54 -4.78 -3.94 22.28
C LEU A 54 -6.03 -3.86 21.41
N GLY A 55 -6.88 -2.85 21.61
CA GLY A 55 -8.07 -2.61 20.79
C GLY A 55 -7.78 -2.11 19.37
N LEU A 56 -6.52 -1.74 19.04
CA LEU A 56 -6.14 -1.28 17.73
C LEU A 56 -5.90 -2.44 16.74
N ASN A 57 -6.57 -2.39 15.58
CA ASN A 57 -6.48 -3.36 14.49
C ASN A 57 -6.40 -2.64 13.13
N SER A 58 -6.44 -3.36 12.01
CA SER A 58 -6.35 -2.77 10.67
C SER A 58 -7.57 -1.94 10.26
N SER A 59 -8.72 -2.05 10.95
CA SER A 59 -9.93 -1.30 10.64
C SER A 59 -9.98 0.07 11.34
N ASN A 60 -9.28 0.22 12.46
CA ASN A 60 -9.30 1.40 13.31
C ASN A 60 -7.91 2.02 13.54
N SER A 61 -6.90 1.58 12.82
CA SER A 61 -5.54 2.12 12.91
C SER A 61 -4.78 2.00 11.57
N GLY A 62 -3.53 2.46 11.53
CA GLY A 62 -2.62 2.25 10.41
C GLY A 62 -1.97 0.86 10.36
N LYS A 63 -2.37 -0.09 11.21
CA LYS A 63 -1.83 -1.45 11.19
C LYS A 63 -2.23 -2.16 9.89
N PRO A 64 -1.32 -2.93 9.27
CA PRO A 64 -1.66 -3.71 8.08
C PRO A 64 -2.61 -4.87 8.43
N PRO A 65 -3.49 -5.32 7.50
CA PRO A 65 -4.40 -6.45 7.74
C PRO A 65 -3.71 -7.75 8.19
N SER A 66 -2.42 -7.90 7.89
CA SER A 66 -1.62 -9.05 8.34
C SER A 66 -1.28 -9.04 9.82
N SER A 67 -1.51 -7.93 10.53
CA SER A 67 -1.31 -7.83 11.98
C SER A 67 -2.56 -8.18 12.80
N ASP A 68 -3.71 -8.43 12.17
CA ASP A 68 -4.97 -8.75 12.85
C ASP A 68 -5.08 -10.21 13.28
N GLY A 69 -4.08 -11.04 13.01
CA GLY A 69 -4.13 -12.47 13.29
C GLY A 69 -5.19 -13.20 12.44
N LEU A 70 -5.79 -14.26 13.00
CA LEU A 70 -6.87 -15.02 12.33
C LEU A 70 -8.24 -14.34 12.46
N HIS A 71 -8.43 -13.44 13.41
CA HIS A 71 -9.65 -12.65 13.57
C HIS A 71 -9.68 -11.49 12.56
N LYS A 72 -10.58 -11.59 11.59
CA LYS A 72 -10.81 -10.50 10.66
C LYS A 72 -11.75 -9.46 11.29
N PRO A 73 -11.30 -8.20 11.47
CA PRO A 73 -12.21 -7.14 11.91
C PRO A 73 -13.34 -6.95 10.87
N LYS A 74 -14.49 -6.48 11.31
CA LYS A 74 -15.61 -6.16 10.42
C LYS A 74 -15.11 -5.19 9.33
N ARG A 75 -15.35 -5.54 8.07
CA ARG A 75 -14.98 -4.64 6.95
C ARG A 75 -15.74 -3.32 7.09
N GLU A 76 -15.01 -2.20 7.01
CA GLU A 76 -15.62 -0.89 6.97
C GLU A 76 -16.58 -0.74 5.79
N PRO A 77 -17.67 0.05 5.93
CA PRO A 77 -18.53 0.41 4.82
C PRO A 77 -17.70 1.08 3.71
N ARG A 78 -17.98 0.74 2.47
CA ARG A 78 -17.32 1.38 1.32
C ARG A 78 -17.68 2.86 1.29
N THR A 79 -16.69 3.75 1.18
CA THR A 79 -16.89 5.20 1.10
C THR A 79 -17.63 5.63 -0.17
N ARG A 80 -17.61 4.81 -1.22
CA ARG A 80 -18.31 5.08 -2.49
C ARG A 80 -19.81 4.82 -2.43
N SER A 81 -20.32 4.07 -1.48
CA SER A 81 -21.74 3.77 -1.36
C SER A 81 -22.12 3.60 0.11
N LEU A 82 -23.22 4.22 0.52
CA LEU A 82 -23.84 4.06 1.84
C LEU A 82 -24.78 2.85 1.90
N ARG A 83 -24.91 2.07 0.82
CA ARG A 83 -25.78 0.88 0.82
C ARG A 83 -25.23 -0.17 1.78
N GLU A 84 -26.12 -0.69 2.60
CA GLU A 84 -25.88 -1.87 3.41
C GLU A 84 -25.57 -3.09 2.53
N ARG A 85 -24.89 -4.10 3.11
CA ARG A 85 -24.63 -5.36 2.39
C ARG A 85 -25.95 -5.94 1.89
N SER A 86 -26.01 -6.21 0.60
CA SER A 86 -27.19 -6.81 -0.04
C SER A 86 -27.35 -8.26 0.38
N GLY A 87 -27.26 -8.84 1.37
CA GLY A 87 -27.45 -10.25 1.75
C GLY A 87 -27.31 -11.34 0.65
N LYS A 88 -26.94 -10.92 -0.58
CA LYS A 88 -26.79 -11.79 -1.73
C LYS A 88 -25.52 -12.64 -1.63
N PRO A 89 -25.54 -13.90 -2.05
CA PRO A 89 -24.37 -14.77 -2.03
C PRO A 89 -23.21 -14.18 -2.86
N SER A 90 -21.97 -14.52 -2.49
CA SER A 90 -20.78 -14.14 -3.25
C SER A 90 -20.78 -14.87 -4.61
N GLY A 91 -20.46 -14.16 -5.69
CA GLY A 91 -20.41 -14.71 -7.04
C GLY A 91 -21.24 -13.91 -8.04
N GLY A 92 -21.32 -14.40 -9.26
CA GLY A 92 -22.15 -13.80 -10.32
C GLY A 92 -23.61 -13.83 -9.95
N GLN A 93 -24.28 -12.67 -9.99
CA GLN A 93 -25.72 -12.56 -9.75
C GLN A 93 -26.49 -12.89 -11.03
N LYS A 94 -27.77 -13.28 -10.90
CA LYS A 94 -28.64 -13.55 -12.06
C LYS A 94 -28.63 -12.32 -13.00
N GLY A 95 -28.26 -12.52 -14.27
CA GLY A 95 -28.08 -11.45 -15.26
C GLY A 95 -26.65 -10.87 -15.37
N HIS A 96 -25.68 -11.37 -14.59
CA HIS A 96 -24.28 -11.03 -14.79
C HIS A 96 -23.77 -11.71 -16.08
N LYS A 97 -23.29 -10.91 -17.04
CA LYS A 97 -22.58 -11.44 -18.22
C LYS A 97 -21.23 -11.98 -17.75
N GLY A 98 -21.16 -13.30 -17.54
CA GLY A 98 -19.89 -13.98 -17.32
C GLY A 98 -19.05 -13.99 -18.60
N GLU A 99 -17.74 -13.86 -18.48
CA GLU A 99 -16.82 -14.20 -19.57
C GLU A 99 -16.59 -15.71 -19.55
N THR A 100 -17.17 -16.41 -20.52
CA THR A 100 -16.93 -17.82 -20.76
C THR A 100 -16.03 -18.01 -21.96
N LEU A 101 -15.20 -19.05 -21.93
CA LEU A 101 -14.38 -19.44 -23.08
C LEU A 101 -15.30 -19.71 -24.26
N ARG A 102 -15.04 -19.05 -25.41
CA ARG A 102 -15.82 -19.19 -26.63
C ARG A 102 -15.00 -19.90 -27.70
N GLN A 103 -15.66 -20.64 -28.57
CA GLN A 103 -15.02 -21.20 -29.75
C GLN A 103 -14.52 -20.09 -30.67
N VAL A 104 -13.37 -20.35 -31.31
CA VAL A 104 -12.80 -19.49 -32.36
C VAL A 104 -13.18 -19.99 -33.73
N ALA A 105 -13.30 -19.08 -34.71
CA ALA A 105 -13.65 -19.44 -36.08
C ALA A 105 -12.54 -20.23 -36.79
N ASP A 106 -11.27 -19.81 -36.53
CA ASP A 106 -10.09 -20.41 -37.15
C ASP A 106 -9.22 -21.11 -36.09
N PRO A 107 -9.43 -22.42 -35.85
CA PRO A 107 -8.57 -23.18 -34.95
C PRO A 107 -7.22 -23.47 -35.60
N THR A 108 -6.15 -23.54 -34.78
CA THR A 108 -4.79 -23.82 -35.26
C THR A 108 -4.65 -25.21 -35.89
N VAL A 109 -5.39 -26.19 -35.35
CA VAL A 109 -5.41 -27.59 -35.81
C VAL A 109 -6.87 -28.09 -35.81
N THR A 110 -7.25 -28.79 -36.84
CA THR A 110 -8.54 -29.49 -36.92
C THR A 110 -8.29 -30.98 -37.04
N ILE A 111 -8.92 -31.78 -36.20
CA ILE A 111 -8.83 -33.25 -36.18
C ILE A 111 -10.25 -33.79 -36.39
N ASP A 112 -10.45 -34.49 -37.48
CA ASP A 112 -11.70 -35.11 -37.80
C ASP A 112 -11.78 -36.52 -37.24
N HIS A 113 -12.90 -36.84 -36.61
CA HIS A 113 -13.17 -38.18 -36.06
C HIS A 113 -14.41 -38.76 -36.76
N TYR A 114 -14.22 -39.91 -37.33
CA TYR A 114 -15.29 -40.68 -37.99
C TYR A 114 -15.53 -42.00 -37.26
N PRO A 115 -16.80 -42.44 -37.13
CA PRO A 115 -17.06 -43.78 -36.62
C PRO A 115 -16.60 -44.82 -37.66
N GLU A 116 -15.92 -45.83 -37.20
CA GLU A 116 -15.39 -46.91 -38.06
C GLU A 116 -16.52 -47.85 -38.59
N THR A 117 -17.52 -48.10 -37.74
CA THR A 117 -18.60 -49.01 -38.04
C THR A 117 -19.96 -48.46 -37.62
N CYS A 118 -21.03 -48.90 -38.31
CA CYS A 118 -22.40 -48.59 -37.97
C CYS A 118 -22.82 -49.30 -36.67
N GLY A 119 -23.22 -48.53 -35.66
CA GLY A 119 -23.68 -49.07 -34.36
C GLY A 119 -24.91 -49.98 -34.41
N THR A 120 -25.62 -50.00 -35.53
CA THR A 120 -26.84 -50.82 -35.69
C THR A 120 -26.60 -52.13 -36.47
N CYS A 121 -25.83 -52.07 -37.57
CA CYS A 121 -25.70 -53.24 -38.48
C CYS A 121 -24.21 -53.65 -38.68
N GLY A 122 -23.24 -52.97 -38.09
CA GLY A 122 -21.81 -53.32 -38.20
C GLY A 122 -21.17 -52.98 -39.56
N LEU A 123 -21.85 -52.33 -40.50
CA LEU A 123 -21.28 -51.94 -41.79
C LEU A 123 -20.14 -50.95 -41.58
N ALA A 124 -19.01 -51.13 -42.28
CA ALA A 124 -17.91 -50.18 -42.28
C ALA A 124 -18.34 -48.83 -42.84
N LEU A 125 -18.06 -47.75 -42.11
CA LEU A 125 -18.41 -46.38 -42.48
C LEU A 125 -17.18 -45.65 -43.04
N THR A 126 -17.41 -44.75 -43.99
CA THR A 126 -16.40 -43.93 -44.62
C THR A 126 -16.65 -42.44 -44.37
N ALA A 127 -15.67 -41.59 -44.46
CA ALA A 127 -15.78 -40.13 -44.31
C ALA A 127 -16.86 -39.56 -45.28
N ALA A 128 -17.02 -40.12 -46.49
CA ALA A 128 -18.01 -39.70 -47.48
C ALA A 128 -19.46 -39.89 -47.00
N MET A 129 -19.73 -40.74 -46.00
CA MET A 129 -21.04 -40.99 -45.41
C MET A 129 -21.38 -40.01 -44.27
N ALA A 130 -20.48 -39.08 -43.92
CA ALA A 130 -20.70 -38.11 -42.85
C ALA A 130 -21.81 -37.11 -43.23
N THR A 131 -22.80 -36.93 -42.36
CA THR A 131 -23.93 -36.00 -42.57
C THR A 131 -23.89 -34.75 -41.72
N ARG A 132 -23.31 -34.82 -40.50
CA ARG A 132 -23.24 -33.74 -39.53
C ARG A 132 -21.98 -33.91 -38.68
N CYS A 133 -21.37 -32.78 -38.22
CA CYS A 133 -20.35 -32.81 -37.22
C CYS A 133 -20.76 -31.98 -35.99
N SER A 134 -20.29 -32.37 -34.81
CA SER A 134 -20.35 -31.58 -33.59
C SER A 134 -18.94 -31.11 -33.25
N VAL A 135 -18.77 -29.80 -33.12
CA VAL A 135 -17.42 -29.21 -32.89
C VAL A 135 -17.18 -28.99 -31.41
N ARG A 136 -16.01 -29.40 -30.94
CA ARG A 136 -15.46 -29.06 -29.62
C ARG A 136 -14.04 -28.56 -29.82
N GLN A 137 -13.66 -27.54 -29.08
CA GLN A 137 -12.30 -26.96 -29.15
C GLN A 137 -11.60 -27.08 -27.79
N VAL A 138 -10.34 -27.48 -27.82
CA VAL A 138 -9.44 -27.54 -26.67
C VAL A 138 -8.42 -26.44 -26.87
N PHE A 139 -8.27 -25.58 -25.87
CA PHE A 139 -7.27 -24.52 -25.85
C PHE A 139 -6.12 -24.96 -24.95
N ASP A 140 -4.95 -25.10 -25.51
CA ASP A 140 -3.76 -25.52 -24.80
C ASP A 140 -2.55 -24.63 -25.13
N LEU A 141 -1.52 -24.69 -24.32
CA LEU A 141 -0.24 -24.04 -24.58
C LEU A 141 0.58 -24.91 -25.55
N PRO A 142 1.33 -24.28 -26.49
CA PRO A 142 2.28 -25.04 -27.28
C PRO A 142 3.41 -25.55 -26.36
N GLU A 143 4.05 -26.65 -26.78
CA GLU A 143 5.29 -27.08 -26.12
C GLU A 143 6.32 -25.95 -26.11
N PRO A 144 7.21 -25.87 -25.08
CA PRO A 144 8.25 -24.87 -25.02
C PRO A 144 9.08 -24.86 -26.32
N GLN A 145 9.02 -23.74 -27.03
CA GLN A 145 9.79 -23.58 -28.26
C GLN A 145 11.28 -23.34 -27.92
N PRO A 146 12.22 -23.92 -28.69
CA PRO A 146 13.63 -23.62 -28.52
C PRO A 146 13.92 -22.14 -28.75
N LEU A 147 15.00 -21.63 -28.13
CA LEU A 147 15.42 -20.24 -28.35
C LEU A 147 15.67 -19.98 -29.84
N ILE A 148 15.21 -18.84 -30.34
CA ILE A 148 15.59 -18.33 -31.65
C ILE A 148 17.01 -17.79 -31.52
N VAL A 149 17.98 -18.43 -32.18
CA VAL A 149 19.37 -17.98 -32.25
C VAL A 149 19.62 -17.30 -33.58
N THR A 150 19.96 -16.01 -33.57
CA THR A 150 20.31 -15.22 -34.74
C THR A 150 21.82 -15.04 -34.78
N GLU A 151 22.48 -15.53 -35.81
CA GLU A 151 23.90 -15.35 -36.05
C GLU A 151 24.14 -14.15 -36.96
N HIS A 152 24.95 -13.19 -36.51
CA HIS A 152 25.37 -12.04 -37.30
C HIS A 152 26.80 -12.25 -37.79
N ARG A 153 27.00 -12.19 -39.11
CA ARG A 153 28.33 -12.38 -39.78
C ARG A 153 28.78 -11.08 -40.41
N ALA A 154 29.85 -10.49 -39.91
CA ALA A 154 30.45 -9.28 -40.46
C ALA A 154 31.70 -9.64 -41.27
N TYR A 155 31.58 -9.58 -42.60
CA TYR A 155 32.64 -9.94 -43.52
C TYR A 155 33.64 -8.80 -43.71
N ARG A 156 34.91 -9.18 -44.01
CA ARG A 156 35.90 -8.28 -44.55
C ARG A 156 35.98 -8.50 -46.06
N CYS A 157 35.94 -7.40 -46.83
CA CYS A 157 36.04 -7.42 -48.26
C CYS A 157 37.29 -6.65 -48.71
N ARG A 158 38.06 -7.21 -49.61
CA ARG A 158 39.21 -6.55 -50.22
C ARG A 158 38.77 -5.85 -51.51
N CYS A 159 39.07 -4.55 -51.61
CA CYS A 159 38.74 -3.78 -52.78
C CYS A 159 39.62 -4.21 -53.98
N GLY A 160 38.99 -4.61 -55.07
CA GLY A 160 39.71 -4.99 -56.30
C GLY A 160 40.46 -3.83 -57.00
N ARG A 161 40.13 -2.56 -56.69
CA ARG A 161 40.74 -1.37 -57.27
C ARG A 161 41.97 -0.88 -56.51
N CYS A 162 41.92 -0.83 -55.16
CA CYS A 162 42.98 -0.25 -54.34
C CYS A 162 43.62 -1.25 -53.39
N GLY A 163 43.15 -2.50 -53.32
CA GLY A 163 43.64 -3.55 -52.41
C GLY A 163 43.28 -3.33 -50.94
N GLY A 164 42.60 -2.23 -50.57
CA GLY A 164 42.24 -1.92 -49.21
C GLY A 164 41.17 -2.88 -48.67
N GLU A 165 41.27 -3.24 -47.38
CA GLU A 165 40.27 -4.08 -46.69
C GLU A 165 39.27 -3.24 -45.88
N THR A 166 37.99 -3.53 -46.06
CA THR A 166 36.88 -2.90 -45.28
C THR A 166 36.05 -3.98 -44.61
N ARG A 167 35.79 -3.82 -43.31
CA ARG A 167 34.92 -4.72 -42.53
C ARG A 167 33.54 -4.10 -42.41
N ALA A 168 32.51 -4.92 -42.57
CA ALA A 168 31.14 -4.52 -42.25
C ALA A 168 30.97 -4.31 -40.75
N PRO A 169 30.25 -3.28 -40.29
CA PRO A 169 29.90 -3.11 -38.88
C PRO A 169 28.84 -4.15 -38.45
N PHE A 170 28.86 -4.52 -37.21
CA PHE A 170 27.68 -5.18 -36.60
C PHE A 170 26.57 -4.17 -36.33
N PRO A 171 25.30 -4.60 -36.31
CA PRO A 171 24.21 -3.75 -35.82
C PRO A 171 24.53 -3.21 -34.43
N GLU A 172 24.10 -1.99 -34.10
CA GLU A 172 24.39 -1.32 -32.82
C GLU A 172 23.97 -2.15 -31.59
N ALA A 173 22.89 -2.89 -31.71
CA ALA A 173 22.38 -3.77 -30.64
C ALA A 173 23.18 -5.08 -30.46
N VAL A 174 24.16 -5.38 -31.35
CA VAL A 174 24.99 -6.60 -31.32
C VAL A 174 26.38 -6.24 -30.84
N THR A 175 26.56 -6.23 -29.53
CA THR A 175 27.77 -5.71 -28.85
C THR A 175 28.70 -6.79 -28.32
N ALA A 176 28.24 -8.04 -28.22
CA ALA A 176 29.02 -9.15 -27.67
C ALA A 176 28.99 -10.40 -28.57
N PRO A 177 30.00 -11.27 -28.48
CA PRO A 177 30.03 -12.53 -29.24
C PRO A 177 28.81 -13.42 -29.00
N VAL A 178 28.29 -13.42 -27.77
CA VAL A 178 27.02 -14.06 -27.39
C VAL A 178 26.28 -13.13 -26.43
N GLN A 179 24.99 -12.95 -26.66
CA GLN A 179 24.13 -12.10 -25.81
C GLN A 179 22.69 -12.60 -25.81
N TYR A 180 21.97 -12.29 -24.74
CA TYR A 180 20.52 -12.51 -24.68
C TYR A 180 19.76 -11.37 -25.37
N GLY A 181 18.74 -11.75 -26.12
CA GLY A 181 17.91 -10.78 -26.83
C GLY A 181 16.98 -9.98 -25.92
N PRO A 182 16.41 -8.85 -26.42
CA PRO A 182 15.61 -7.92 -25.62
C PRO A 182 14.30 -8.54 -25.09
N ARG A 183 13.72 -9.50 -25.81
CA ARG A 183 12.48 -10.16 -25.35
C ARG A 183 12.73 -11.08 -24.14
N LEU A 184 13.84 -11.82 -24.15
CA LEU A 184 14.22 -12.67 -22.99
C LEU A 184 14.52 -11.79 -21.78
N LEU A 185 15.27 -10.70 -21.96
CA LEU A 185 15.51 -9.71 -20.90
C LEU A 185 14.19 -9.14 -20.34
N ALA A 186 13.25 -8.78 -21.21
CA ALA A 186 11.94 -8.27 -20.79
C ALA A 186 11.14 -9.28 -19.94
N VAL A 187 11.16 -10.57 -20.32
CA VAL A 187 10.51 -11.65 -19.54
C VAL A 187 11.16 -11.80 -18.17
N VAL A 188 12.49 -11.85 -18.12
CA VAL A 188 13.26 -11.95 -16.85
C VAL A 188 12.94 -10.76 -15.94
N VAL A 189 13.00 -9.54 -16.45
CA VAL A 189 12.71 -8.31 -15.69
C VAL A 189 11.25 -8.28 -15.21
N TYR A 190 10.31 -8.70 -16.06
CA TYR A 190 8.90 -8.82 -15.69
C TYR A 190 8.69 -9.80 -14.54
N LEU A 191 9.26 -10.98 -14.60
CA LEU A 191 9.13 -12.00 -13.56
C LEU A 191 9.82 -11.57 -12.26
N LEU A 192 11.01 -10.98 -12.33
CA LEU A 192 11.77 -10.53 -11.17
C LEU A 192 11.14 -9.32 -10.48
N HIS A 193 10.78 -8.28 -11.24
CA HIS A 193 10.38 -6.99 -10.67
C HIS A 193 8.86 -6.79 -10.60
N TYR A 194 8.07 -7.42 -11.46
CA TYR A 194 6.61 -7.30 -11.41
C TYR A 194 5.96 -8.45 -10.65
N GLN A 195 6.32 -9.69 -10.98
CA GLN A 195 5.81 -10.88 -10.28
C GLN A 195 6.56 -11.14 -8.96
N LEU A 196 7.69 -10.47 -8.73
CA LEU A 196 8.50 -10.52 -7.50
C LEU A 196 9.05 -11.93 -7.21
N LEU A 197 9.31 -12.73 -8.24
CA LEU A 197 9.94 -14.03 -8.05
C LEU A 197 11.36 -13.84 -7.48
N PRO A 198 11.73 -14.59 -6.43
CA PRO A 198 13.12 -14.66 -5.97
C PRO A 198 14.05 -15.14 -7.07
N GLU A 199 15.31 -14.69 -7.06
CA GLU A 199 16.29 -14.98 -8.11
C GLU A 199 16.43 -16.48 -8.39
N ASP A 200 16.53 -17.32 -7.36
CA ASP A 200 16.67 -18.77 -7.52
C ASP A 200 15.44 -19.40 -8.17
N ARG A 201 14.23 -19.04 -7.69
CA ARG A 201 12.98 -19.50 -8.29
C ARG A 201 12.77 -18.99 -9.72
N LEU A 202 13.27 -17.80 -10.01
CA LEU A 202 13.23 -17.27 -11.37
C LEU A 202 14.16 -18.08 -12.28
N ALA A 203 15.37 -18.42 -11.81
CA ALA A 203 16.29 -19.28 -12.56
C ALA A 203 15.68 -20.65 -12.87
N GLU A 204 15.04 -21.28 -11.89
CA GLU A 204 14.29 -22.53 -12.07
C GLU A 204 13.17 -22.37 -13.10
N ALA A 205 12.32 -21.37 -12.94
CA ALA A 205 11.21 -21.12 -13.86
C ALA A 205 11.67 -20.83 -15.30
N MET A 206 12.80 -20.15 -15.48
CA MET A 206 13.38 -19.91 -16.82
C MET A 206 13.93 -21.20 -17.44
N ALA A 207 14.48 -22.09 -16.64
CA ALA A 207 14.94 -23.40 -17.10
C ALA A 207 13.76 -24.30 -17.47
N ASP A 208 12.74 -24.39 -16.64
CA ASP A 208 11.60 -25.30 -16.81
C ASP A 208 10.65 -24.85 -17.95
N LEU A 209 10.35 -23.54 -18.03
CA LEU A 209 9.38 -23.02 -18.99
C LEU A 209 9.98 -22.69 -20.36
N PHE A 210 11.28 -22.34 -20.41
CA PHE A 210 11.92 -21.80 -21.61
C PHE A 210 13.23 -22.52 -21.97
N GLY A 211 13.69 -23.50 -21.18
CA GLY A 211 14.98 -24.19 -21.41
C GLY A 211 16.21 -23.29 -21.19
N VAL A 212 16.07 -22.14 -20.51
CA VAL A 212 17.13 -21.14 -20.38
C VAL A 212 17.73 -21.19 -18.98
N ARG A 213 18.95 -21.68 -18.86
CA ARG A 213 19.67 -21.71 -17.58
C ARG A 213 20.33 -20.37 -17.31
N LEU A 214 19.88 -19.68 -16.25
CA LEU A 214 20.38 -18.38 -15.80
C LEU A 214 20.97 -18.53 -14.39
N VAL A 215 22.00 -17.72 -14.10
CA VAL A 215 22.57 -17.60 -12.74
C VAL A 215 22.25 -16.24 -12.16
N ALA A 216 22.24 -16.12 -10.83
CA ALA A 216 21.89 -14.89 -10.11
C ALA A 216 22.67 -13.65 -10.60
N ALA A 217 23.98 -13.81 -10.89
CA ALA A 217 24.79 -12.71 -11.44
C ALA A 217 24.30 -12.21 -12.81
N THR A 218 23.79 -13.11 -13.66
CA THR A 218 23.20 -12.74 -14.96
C THR A 218 21.87 -12.04 -14.76
N LEU A 219 21.02 -12.50 -13.86
CA LEU A 219 19.76 -11.85 -13.50
C LEU A 219 19.99 -10.43 -12.97
N ALA A 220 20.95 -10.23 -12.07
CA ALA A 220 21.33 -8.94 -11.54
C ALA A 220 21.85 -7.98 -12.64
N ARG A 221 22.68 -8.48 -13.57
CA ARG A 221 23.17 -7.70 -14.71
C ARG A 221 22.04 -7.30 -15.67
N MET A 222 21.11 -8.21 -15.97
CA MET A 222 19.93 -7.92 -16.80
C MET A 222 19.04 -6.85 -16.15
N SER A 223 18.83 -6.92 -14.83
CA SER A 223 18.10 -5.92 -14.06
C SER A 223 18.75 -4.55 -14.15
N ARG A 224 20.07 -4.48 -13.91
CA ARG A 224 20.84 -3.24 -14.00
C ARG A 224 20.80 -2.61 -15.41
N SER A 225 21.09 -3.38 -16.43
CA SER A 225 21.05 -2.91 -17.81
C SER A 225 19.67 -2.36 -18.21
N CYS A 226 18.59 -3.02 -17.73
CA CYS A 226 17.24 -2.51 -17.92
C CYS A 226 17.00 -1.20 -17.17
N ALA A 227 17.45 -1.07 -15.93
CA ALA A 227 17.31 0.13 -15.14
C ALA A 227 18.09 1.31 -15.76
N GLU A 228 19.31 1.09 -16.19
CA GLU A 228 20.13 2.09 -16.90
C GLU A 228 19.44 2.57 -18.16
N ARG A 229 18.92 1.66 -18.98
CA ARG A 229 18.18 1.99 -20.20
C ARG A 229 16.95 2.84 -19.95
N PHE A 230 16.20 2.60 -18.86
CA PHE A 230 14.95 3.28 -18.55
C PHE A 230 15.07 4.38 -17.48
N SER A 231 16.30 4.75 -17.07
CA SER A 231 16.50 5.83 -16.09
C SER A 231 15.90 7.16 -16.57
N GLY A 232 16.16 7.57 -17.78
CA GLY A 232 15.59 8.79 -18.39
C GLY A 232 14.06 8.75 -18.52
N PHE A 233 13.48 7.57 -18.77
CA PHE A 233 12.03 7.40 -18.72
C PHE A 233 11.47 7.64 -17.32
N ALA A 234 12.09 7.05 -16.30
CA ALA A 234 11.65 7.22 -14.91
C ALA A 234 11.74 8.68 -14.47
N GLU A 235 12.82 9.38 -14.84
CA GLU A 235 13.00 10.82 -14.57
C GLU A 235 11.91 11.65 -15.27
N ALA A 236 11.65 11.40 -16.56
CA ALA A 236 10.59 12.08 -17.30
C ALA A 236 9.18 11.85 -16.68
N VAL A 237 8.91 10.64 -16.18
CA VAL A 237 7.69 10.36 -15.41
C VAL A 237 7.68 11.17 -14.11
N GLY A 238 8.81 11.25 -13.39
CA GLY A 238 8.95 12.01 -12.16
C GLY A 238 8.62 13.50 -12.38
N GLU A 239 9.19 14.13 -13.41
CA GLU A 239 8.94 15.54 -13.74
C GLU A 239 7.46 15.80 -14.11
N ARG A 240 6.85 14.90 -14.87
CA ARG A 240 5.42 15.01 -15.19
C ARG A 240 4.51 14.84 -13.98
N VAL A 241 4.88 13.97 -13.04
CA VAL A 241 4.14 13.84 -11.77
C VAL A 241 4.30 15.11 -10.92
N LYS A 242 5.48 15.71 -10.84
CA LYS A 242 5.69 16.98 -10.12
C LYS A 242 4.82 18.11 -10.68
N ALA A 243 4.71 18.19 -11.99
CA ALA A 243 3.93 19.21 -12.69
C ALA A 243 2.41 18.95 -12.72
N ALA A 244 1.97 17.73 -12.44
CA ALA A 244 0.55 17.36 -12.51
C ALA A 244 -0.31 18.21 -11.53
N PRO A 245 -1.56 18.60 -11.89
CA PRO A 245 -2.41 19.43 -11.03
C PRO A 245 -2.75 18.75 -9.70
N VAL A 246 -3.02 17.46 -9.71
CA VAL A 246 -3.27 16.65 -8.51
C VAL A 246 -2.39 15.40 -8.53
N LYS A 247 -1.65 15.20 -7.46
CA LYS A 247 -0.78 14.03 -7.27
C LYS A 247 -0.88 13.45 -5.88
N HIS A 248 -0.55 12.19 -5.77
CA HIS A 248 -0.52 11.42 -4.54
C HIS A 248 0.91 11.18 -4.11
N LEU A 249 1.23 11.43 -2.86
CA LEU A 249 2.51 11.12 -2.26
C LEU A 249 2.34 10.15 -1.10
N ASP A 250 3.26 9.19 -0.98
CA ASP A 250 3.35 8.24 0.12
C ASP A 250 4.78 7.73 0.26
N GLU A 251 5.13 7.12 1.39
CA GLU A 251 6.41 6.49 1.59
C GLU A 251 6.30 5.20 2.39
N THR A 252 7.19 4.27 2.10
CA THR A 252 7.25 3.00 2.83
C THR A 252 8.69 2.60 3.14
N GLY A 253 8.94 2.23 4.41
CA GLY A 253 10.26 1.77 4.85
C GLY A 253 10.52 0.33 4.43
N PHE A 254 11.79 0.04 4.10
CA PHE A 254 12.30 -1.31 3.81
C PHE A 254 13.77 -1.42 4.28
N ARG A 255 14.36 -2.60 4.14
CA ARG A 255 15.76 -2.83 4.53
C ARG A 255 16.65 -3.11 3.35
N THR A 256 17.86 -2.53 3.37
CA THR A 256 18.94 -2.81 2.42
C THR A 256 20.23 -3.00 3.22
N GLY A 257 20.88 -4.15 3.11
CA GLY A 257 22.11 -4.43 3.84
C GLY A 257 21.97 -4.20 5.36
N GLY A 258 20.81 -4.52 5.94
CA GLY A 258 20.53 -4.30 7.36
C GLY A 258 20.13 -2.87 7.74
N LYS A 259 20.32 -1.86 6.86
CA LYS A 259 19.96 -0.45 7.08
C LYS A 259 18.56 -0.14 6.58
N THR A 260 17.84 0.75 7.28
CA THR A 260 16.53 1.23 6.84
C THR A 260 16.68 2.18 5.67
N GLN A 261 15.88 1.96 4.63
CA GLN A 261 15.73 2.81 3.46
C GLN A 261 14.24 3.12 3.26
N TRP A 262 13.95 4.14 2.47
CA TRP A 262 12.60 4.61 2.20
C TRP A 262 12.33 4.63 0.71
N LEU A 263 11.24 3.99 0.31
CA LEU A 263 10.68 4.11 -1.02
C LEU A 263 9.65 5.25 -0.99
N HIS A 264 9.94 6.33 -1.68
CA HIS A 264 9.02 7.42 -1.93
C HIS A 264 8.22 7.12 -3.19
N ILE A 265 6.93 7.29 -3.09
CA ILE A 265 5.95 7.05 -4.16
C ILE A 265 5.31 8.38 -4.51
N ALA A 266 5.38 8.76 -5.77
CA ALA A 266 4.65 9.90 -6.30
C ALA A 266 3.85 9.43 -7.52
N CYS A 267 2.53 9.68 -7.52
CA CYS A 267 1.73 9.15 -8.61
C CYS A 267 0.50 10.00 -8.94
N THR A 268 0.01 9.83 -10.16
CA THR A 268 -1.29 10.28 -10.65
C THR A 268 -2.12 9.06 -11.06
N VAL A 269 -3.28 9.27 -11.64
CA VAL A 269 -4.09 8.19 -12.24
C VAL A 269 -3.38 7.50 -13.41
N TRP A 270 -2.45 8.19 -14.08
CA TRP A 270 -1.75 7.72 -15.28
C TRP A 270 -0.29 7.35 -15.07
N LEU A 271 0.37 7.92 -14.07
CA LEU A 271 1.82 7.86 -13.87
C LEU A 271 2.14 7.34 -12.48
N THR A 272 3.30 6.68 -12.33
CA THR A 272 3.88 6.33 -11.02
C THR A 272 5.38 6.47 -11.08
N PHE A 273 5.93 7.26 -10.18
CA PHE A 273 7.35 7.46 -9.96
C PHE A 273 7.76 6.93 -8.60
N TYR A 274 8.84 6.17 -8.57
CA TYR A 274 9.44 5.66 -7.34
C TYR A 274 10.85 6.18 -7.18
N ARG A 275 11.19 6.61 -5.97
CA ARG A 275 12.54 7.03 -5.60
C ARG A 275 12.94 6.40 -4.27
N ILE A 276 14.22 6.00 -4.14
CA ILE A 276 14.78 5.48 -2.90
C ILE A 276 15.65 6.53 -2.23
N SER A 277 15.49 6.67 -0.91
CA SER A 277 16.28 7.55 -0.06
C SER A 277 16.61 6.88 1.27
N PRO A 278 17.79 7.14 1.86
CA PRO A 278 18.09 6.74 3.23
C PRO A 278 17.26 7.48 4.28
N GLN A 279 16.70 8.63 3.93
CA GLN A 279 15.93 9.48 4.83
C GLN A 279 14.46 9.48 4.46
N ARG A 280 13.59 9.23 5.44
CA ARG A 280 12.13 9.34 5.26
C ARG A 280 11.72 10.76 4.82
N GLY A 281 12.33 11.78 5.38
CA GLY A 281 12.02 13.19 5.11
C GLY A 281 12.52 13.74 3.77
N SER A 282 13.18 12.93 2.93
CA SER A 282 13.64 13.36 1.60
C SER A 282 12.48 13.46 0.62
N LEU A 283 11.66 14.50 0.76
CA LEU A 283 10.53 14.76 -0.12
C LEU A 283 10.99 15.15 -1.54
N LEU A 284 10.05 15.10 -2.49
CA LEU A 284 10.29 15.64 -3.83
C LEU A 284 10.34 17.17 -3.76
N SER A 285 11.36 17.77 -4.38
CA SER A 285 11.44 19.22 -4.62
C SER A 285 10.62 19.63 -5.84
N ASP A 286 10.35 20.92 -5.94
CA ASP A 286 9.74 21.55 -7.13
C ASP A 286 8.39 20.97 -7.53
N VAL A 287 7.60 20.58 -6.53
CA VAL A 287 6.25 20.06 -6.70
C VAL A 287 5.26 21.23 -6.71
N MET A 288 4.35 21.27 -7.67
CA MET A 288 3.31 22.30 -7.79
C MET A 288 1.91 21.70 -7.63
N GLY A 289 0.88 22.55 -7.42
CA GLY A 289 -0.52 22.14 -7.40
C GLY A 289 -0.92 21.40 -6.11
N ILE A 290 -1.83 20.43 -6.21
CA ILE A 290 -2.43 19.76 -5.06
C ILE A 290 -1.71 18.44 -4.77
N VAL A 291 -1.30 18.26 -3.51
CA VAL A 291 -0.64 17.04 -3.00
C VAL A 291 -1.60 16.32 -2.06
N VAL A 292 -1.97 15.10 -2.44
CA VAL A 292 -2.78 14.19 -1.60
C VAL A 292 -1.84 13.29 -0.80
N HIS A 293 -1.93 13.35 0.54
CA HIS A 293 -1.03 12.59 1.42
C HIS A 293 -1.70 12.21 2.76
N ASP A 294 -1.01 11.43 3.58
CA ASP A 294 -1.36 11.25 4.98
C ASP A 294 -1.02 12.54 5.79
N HIS A 295 -1.32 12.55 7.07
CA HIS A 295 -1.02 13.71 7.93
C HIS A 295 0.45 13.74 8.42
N TRP A 296 1.42 13.15 7.73
CA TRP A 296 2.80 13.18 8.16
C TRP A 296 3.39 14.59 8.03
N LYS A 297 3.90 15.13 9.15
CA LYS A 297 4.30 16.55 9.29
C LYS A 297 5.26 17.08 8.20
N PRO A 298 6.28 16.34 7.76
CA PRO A 298 7.19 16.84 6.73
C PRO A 298 6.52 17.26 5.43
N TYR A 299 5.37 16.69 5.05
CA TYR A 299 4.68 17.17 3.84
C TYR A 299 4.30 18.65 3.92
N TYR A 300 4.05 19.19 5.11
CA TYR A 300 3.72 20.60 5.30
C TYR A 300 4.90 21.55 5.19
N THR A 301 6.12 21.06 5.01
CA THR A 301 7.30 21.88 4.65
C THR A 301 7.43 22.07 3.14
N MET A 302 6.58 21.47 2.33
CA MET A 302 6.55 21.69 0.88
C MET A 302 5.94 23.05 0.59
N GLU A 303 6.72 23.93 -0.06
CA GLU A 303 6.30 25.28 -0.41
C GLU A 303 5.53 25.27 -1.76
N GLY A 304 4.61 26.23 -1.93
CA GLY A 304 3.88 26.41 -3.18
C GLY A 304 2.85 25.33 -3.54
N VAL A 305 2.53 24.42 -2.60
CA VAL A 305 1.53 23.36 -2.81
C VAL A 305 0.28 23.56 -1.95
N LEU A 306 -0.84 23.07 -2.45
CA LEU A 306 -2.07 22.90 -1.68
C LEU A 306 -2.12 21.45 -1.16
N HIS A 307 -2.49 21.29 0.11
CA HIS A 307 -2.59 19.96 0.71
C HIS A 307 -4.00 19.41 0.64
N ALA A 308 -4.14 18.11 0.38
CA ALA A 308 -5.37 17.35 0.52
C ALA A 308 -5.12 16.12 1.39
N LEU A 309 -5.86 15.96 2.46
CA LEU A 309 -5.60 14.89 3.42
C LEU A 309 -6.37 13.62 3.10
N CYS A 310 -5.72 12.49 3.30
CA CYS A 310 -6.33 11.17 3.13
C CYS A 310 -7.40 10.91 4.21
N ASN A 311 -8.66 11.06 3.86
CA ASN A 311 -9.77 10.83 4.79
C ASN A 311 -9.94 9.36 5.21
N ALA A 312 -9.33 8.39 4.53
CA ALA A 312 -9.31 7.01 4.99
C ALA A 312 -8.55 6.86 6.32
N HIS A 313 -7.50 7.65 6.54
CA HIS A 313 -6.79 7.70 7.82
C HIS A 313 -7.66 8.33 8.91
N HIS A 314 -8.30 9.46 8.62
CA HIS A 314 -9.24 10.09 9.57
C HIS A 314 -10.38 9.15 9.95
N LEU A 315 -10.99 8.44 8.99
CA LEU A 315 -12.05 7.47 9.28
C LEU A 315 -11.58 6.33 10.18
N ARG A 316 -10.34 5.84 10.02
CA ARG A 316 -9.75 4.80 10.90
C ARG A 316 -9.51 5.32 12.32
N GLU A 317 -8.95 6.52 12.45
CA GLU A 317 -8.73 7.16 13.75
C GLU A 317 -10.06 7.46 14.47
N LEU A 318 -11.04 7.98 13.76
CA LEU A 318 -12.39 8.18 14.28
C LEU A 318 -13.04 6.85 14.69
N GLN A 319 -12.80 5.77 13.94
CA GLN A 319 -13.29 4.44 14.28
C GLN A 319 -12.68 3.94 15.60
N ALA A 320 -11.38 4.17 15.82
CA ALA A 320 -10.75 3.84 17.10
C ALA A 320 -11.43 4.56 18.29
N LEU A 321 -11.72 5.86 18.13
CA LEU A 321 -12.42 6.64 19.17
C LEU A 321 -13.83 6.10 19.43
N VAL A 322 -14.55 5.71 18.37
CA VAL A 322 -15.90 5.11 18.52
C VAL A 322 -15.83 3.74 19.20
N ASP A 323 -14.87 2.90 18.83
CA ASP A 323 -14.77 1.52 19.31
C ASP A 323 -14.25 1.46 20.76
N ILE A 324 -13.25 2.28 21.08
CA ILE A 324 -12.49 2.21 22.33
C ILE A 324 -13.00 3.26 23.33
N GLU A 325 -13.04 4.52 22.92
CA GLU A 325 -13.35 5.66 23.80
C GLU A 325 -14.85 6.04 23.80
N LYS A 326 -15.66 5.41 22.91
CA LYS A 326 -17.12 5.61 22.77
C LYS A 326 -17.54 7.04 22.51
N GLU A 327 -16.67 7.85 21.90
CA GLU A 327 -16.91 9.26 21.66
C GLU A 327 -17.96 9.50 20.54
N GLU A 328 -19.10 10.14 20.88
CA GLU A 328 -20.21 10.34 19.93
C GLU A 328 -19.89 11.37 18.85
N TRP A 329 -19.12 12.43 19.15
CA TRP A 329 -18.68 13.39 18.13
C TRP A 329 -17.89 12.70 17.01
N ALA A 330 -17.07 11.69 17.35
CA ALA A 330 -16.29 10.91 16.37
C ALA A 330 -17.21 10.12 15.43
N ARG A 331 -18.28 9.53 15.96
CA ARG A 331 -19.30 8.83 15.16
C ARG A 331 -20.04 9.80 14.22
N ARG A 332 -20.37 10.99 14.69
CA ARG A 332 -21.03 12.05 13.88
C ARG A 332 -20.11 12.53 12.77
N MET A 333 -18.82 12.75 13.06
CA MET A 333 -17.82 13.13 12.07
C MET A 333 -17.62 12.05 10.99
N GLN A 334 -17.54 10.77 11.38
CA GLN A 334 -17.49 9.68 10.42
C GLN A 334 -18.68 9.66 9.46
N ARG A 335 -19.88 9.81 9.99
CA ARG A 335 -21.12 9.86 9.18
C ARG A 335 -21.08 11.03 8.21
N LEU A 336 -20.62 12.20 8.68
CA LEU A 336 -20.51 13.41 7.86
C LEU A 336 -19.54 13.18 6.70
N LEU A 337 -18.31 12.74 6.97
CA LEU A 337 -17.28 12.51 5.96
C LEU A 337 -17.71 11.45 4.93
N ARG A 338 -18.36 10.35 5.37
CA ARG A 338 -18.89 9.33 4.47
C ARG A 338 -20.00 9.86 3.56
N ARG A 339 -20.93 10.67 4.09
CA ARG A 339 -22.01 11.30 3.31
C ARG A 339 -21.43 12.29 2.29
N ALA A 340 -20.48 13.12 2.70
CA ALA A 340 -19.79 14.04 1.83
C ALA A 340 -19.06 13.32 0.69
N CYS A 341 -18.31 12.25 1.01
CA CYS A 341 -17.68 11.38 0.01
C CYS A 341 -18.68 10.76 -0.97
N HIS A 342 -19.83 10.28 -0.48
CA HIS A 342 -20.87 9.73 -1.34
C HIS A 342 -21.48 10.79 -2.28
N ALA A 343 -21.76 11.98 -1.77
CA ALA A 343 -22.28 13.09 -2.57
C ALA A 343 -21.31 13.49 -3.69
N THR A 344 -19.99 13.59 -3.40
CA THR A 344 -18.98 13.90 -4.42
C THR A 344 -18.86 12.79 -5.47
N HIS A 345 -18.99 11.52 -5.11
CA HIS A 345 -19.00 10.43 -6.08
C HIS A 345 -20.22 10.50 -7.00
N LEU A 346 -21.40 10.77 -6.45
CA LEU A 346 -22.61 10.92 -7.27
C LEU A 346 -22.52 12.11 -8.23
N ALA A 347 -21.93 13.22 -7.80
CA ALA A 347 -21.73 14.40 -8.64
C ALA A 347 -20.75 14.07 -9.78
N ARG A 348 -19.63 13.41 -9.49
CA ARG A 348 -18.66 12.96 -10.50
C ARG A 348 -19.25 11.94 -11.48
N ASP A 349 -20.01 10.96 -11.01
CA ASP A 349 -20.66 9.95 -11.86
C ASP A 349 -21.65 10.60 -12.84
N ARG A 350 -22.19 11.81 -12.49
CA ARG A 350 -23.06 12.63 -13.34
C ARG A 350 -22.29 13.67 -14.19
N GLY A 351 -21.00 13.81 -13.99
CA GLY A 351 -20.17 14.81 -14.68
C GLY A 351 -20.47 16.26 -14.27
N VAL A 352 -21.03 16.49 -13.07
CA VAL A 352 -21.39 17.83 -12.57
C VAL A 352 -20.62 18.15 -11.28
N PRO A 353 -20.33 19.43 -11.01
CA PRO A 353 -19.78 19.84 -9.71
C PRO A 353 -20.80 19.61 -8.58
N LEU A 354 -20.32 19.51 -7.35
CA LEU A 354 -21.19 19.43 -6.19
C LEU A 354 -21.89 20.79 -5.97
N ASP A 355 -23.18 20.74 -5.63
CA ASP A 355 -23.96 21.95 -5.35
C ASP A 355 -23.31 22.79 -4.24
N PRO A 356 -22.97 24.07 -4.46
CA PRO A 356 -22.35 24.94 -3.46
C PRO A 356 -23.13 25.01 -2.14
N ARG A 357 -24.47 25.00 -2.18
CA ARG A 357 -25.29 24.96 -0.96
C ARG A 357 -25.08 23.71 -0.13
N LEU A 358 -24.88 22.58 -0.80
CA LEU A 358 -24.57 21.32 -0.13
C LEU A 358 -23.14 21.31 0.44
N VAL A 359 -22.17 21.90 -0.26
CA VAL A 359 -20.82 22.12 0.25
C VAL A 359 -20.86 22.95 1.53
N ASP A 360 -21.55 24.06 1.53
CA ASP A 360 -21.71 24.92 2.71
C ASP A 360 -22.41 24.21 3.87
N GLN A 361 -23.39 23.36 3.58
CA GLN A 361 -24.06 22.56 4.60
C GLN A 361 -23.09 21.55 5.25
N PHE A 362 -22.25 20.88 4.45
CA PHE A 362 -21.21 19.98 4.98
C PHE A 362 -20.20 20.75 5.83
N ARG A 363 -19.72 21.91 5.36
CA ARG A 363 -18.76 22.76 6.08
C ARG A 363 -19.31 23.24 7.42
N ARG A 364 -20.57 23.76 7.46
CA ARG A 364 -21.21 24.17 8.71
C ARG A 364 -21.38 23.02 9.70
N ARG A 365 -21.85 21.86 9.26
CA ARG A 365 -21.97 20.68 10.12
C ARG A 365 -20.62 20.19 10.64
N TYR A 366 -19.57 20.29 9.84
CA TYR A 366 -18.21 19.96 10.25
C TYR A 366 -17.77 20.87 11.40
N ASP A 367 -17.95 22.19 11.27
CA ASP A 367 -17.59 23.15 12.32
C ASP A 367 -18.34 22.88 13.63
N ILE A 368 -19.63 22.62 13.56
CA ILE A 368 -20.44 22.30 14.74
C ILE A 368 -19.86 21.06 15.46
N ILE A 369 -19.57 19.97 14.73
CA ILE A 369 -19.03 18.75 15.33
C ILE A 369 -17.64 18.98 15.94
N VAL A 370 -16.79 19.75 15.28
CA VAL A 370 -15.46 20.09 15.80
C VAL A 370 -15.56 20.94 17.07
N THR A 371 -16.43 21.97 17.08
CA THR A 371 -16.63 22.85 18.22
C THR A 371 -17.16 22.09 19.43
N GLU A 372 -18.20 21.28 19.24
CA GLU A 372 -18.78 20.45 20.31
C GLU A 372 -17.78 19.42 20.83
N GLY A 373 -16.99 18.77 19.93
CA GLY A 373 -15.95 17.84 20.32
C GLY A 373 -14.81 18.49 21.11
N LEU A 374 -14.41 19.72 20.75
CA LEU A 374 -13.39 20.47 21.49
C LEU A 374 -13.92 20.87 22.88
N ALA A 375 -15.17 21.36 23.00
CA ALA A 375 -15.82 21.64 24.28
C ALA A 375 -15.86 20.38 25.15
N PHE A 376 -16.33 19.24 24.60
CA PHE A 376 -16.34 17.96 25.32
C PHE A 376 -14.97 17.61 25.94
N HIS A 377 -13.88 17.82 25.22
CA HIS A 377 -12.53 17.51 25.73
C HIS A 377 -11.98 18.57 26.70
N GLN A 378 -12.44 19.83 26.61
CA GLN A 378 -12.09 20.88 27.59
C GLN A 378 -12.71 20.63 28.95
N ASP A 379 -13.92 20.08 28.99
CA ASP A 379 -14.64 19.74 30.21
C ASP A 379 -14.11 18.46 30.89
N GLN A 380 -13.25 17.68 30.20
CA GLN A 380 -12.68 16.46 30.78
C GLN A 380 -11.52 16.79 31.75
N PRO A 381 -11.39 16.07 32.87
CA PRO A 381 -10.27 16.26 33.80
C PRO A 381 -8.93 16.02 33.10
N PRO A 382 -7.86 16.71 33.51
CA PRO A 382 -6.52 16.50 32.98
C PRO A 382 -6.09 15.06 33.05
N LEU A 383 -5.32 14.56 32.07
CA LEU A 383 -4.74 13.23 32.11
C LEU A 383 -3.69 13.17 33.24
N ALA A 384 -3.74 12.13 34.07
CA ALA A 384 -2.72 11.86 35.06
C ALA A 384 -1.34 11.72 34.38
N THR A 385 -0.37 12.48 34.85
CA THR A 385 1.01 12.39 34.38
C THR A 385 1.80 11.49 35.32
N PRO A 386 2.45 10.42 34.79
CA PRO A 386 3.30 9.58 35.64
C PRO A 386 4.42 10.41 36.29
N PRO A 387 4.73 10.19 37.57
CA PRO A 387 5.84 10.83 38.22
C PRO A 387 7.14 10.52 37.47
N THR A 388 7.99 11.51 37.32
CA THR A 388 9.30 11.33 36.71
C THR A 388 10.24 10.71 37.70
N ASN A 389 10.82 9.54 37.40
CA ASN A 389 11.95 8.99 38.17
C ASN A 389 13.05 10.05 38.25
N GLY A 390 13.40 10.49 39.47
CA GLY A 390 14.52 11.41 39.74
C GLY A 390 14.20 12.91 39.79
N GLY A 391 12.93 13.33 40.05
CA GLY A 391 12.61 14.74 40.36
C GLY A 391 12.81 15.77 39.24
N ARG A 392 13.18 15.36 38.01
CA ARG A 392 13.32 16.27 36.87
C ARG A 392 11.93 16.63 36.31
N LYS A 393 11.59 17.93 36.32
CA LYS A 393 10.39 18.45 35.64
C LYS A 393 10.38 17.97 34.17
N ARG A 394 9.32 17.32 33.76
CA ARG A 394 9.14 16.89 32.36
C ARG A 394 9.12 18.12 31.45
N ARG A 395 10.09 18.23 30.55
CA ARG A 395 10.07 19.28 29.53
C ARG A 395 9.01 18.91 28.48
N GLY A 396 8.10 19.83 28.17
CA GLY A 396 7.13 19.68 27.12
C GLY A 396 5.67 19.89 27.59
N ARG A 397 4.75 19.89 26.63
CA ARG A 397 3.33 20.13 26.84
C ARG A 397 2.68 18.94 27.59
N PRO A 398 1.70 19.16 28.48
CA PRO A 398 0.92 18.09 29.08
C PRO A 398 0.31 17.14 28.02
N PRO A 399 0.23 15.82 28.28
CA PRO A 399 -0.36 14.88 27.37
C PRO A 399 -1.86 15.20 27.16
N ARG A 400 -2.31 15.12 25.89
CA ARG A 400 -3.69 15.29 25.53
C ARG A 400 -4.31 13.95 25.14
N ARG A 401 -5.62 13.80 25.33
CA ARG A 401 -6.38 12.65 24.83
C ARG A 401 -6.25 12.52 23.32
N THR A 402 -6.32 11.31 22.80
CA THR A 402 -6.21 11.01 21.37
C THR A 402 -7.28 11.76 20.58
N GLY A 403 -8.53 11.74 21.05
CA GLY A 403 -9.65 12.47 20.45
C GLY A 403 -9.41 13.97 20.39
N HIS A 404 -8.89 14.58 21.46
CA HIS A 404 -8.55 16.00 21.47
C HIS A 404 -7.47 16.37 20.41
N ASN A 405 -6.42 15.54 20.29
CA ASN A 405 -5.39 15.77 19.26
C ASN A 405 -5.95 15.65 17.85
N LEU A 406 -6.84 14.69 17.60
CA LEU A 406 -7.52 14.54 16.31
C LEU A 406 -8.40 15.76 16.01
N LEU A 407 -9.20 16.24 16.96
CA LEU A 407 -10.03 17.43 16.79
C LEU A 407 -9.23 18.70 16.47
N LEU A 408 -8.12 18.91 17.18
CA LEU A 408 -7.22 20.04 16.89
C LEU A 408 -6.70 19.95 15.45
N ARG A 409 -6.33 18.77 14.97
CA ARG A 409 -5.91 18.56 13.60
C ARG A 409 -7.04 18.82 12.61
N LEU A 410 -8.22 18.27 12.85
CA LEU A 410 -9.41 18.50 12.04
C LEU A 410 -9.79 19.99 12.00
N SER A 411 -9.66 20.74 13.11
CA SER A 411 -9.88 22.17 13.17
C SER A 411 -8.85 22.95 12.35
N THR A 412 -7.55 22.73 12.62
CA THR A 412 -6.48 23.51 11.98
C THR A 412 -6.25 23.17 10.51
N ARG A 413 -6.70 22.01 10.05
CA ARG A 413 -6.52 21.51 8.68
C ARG A 413 -7.85 21.26 7.96
N LYS A 414 -8.90 21.99 8.36
CA LYS A 414 -10.25 21.85 7.80
C LYS A 414 -10.27 21.87 6.28
N ASP A 415 -9.62 22.86 5.67
CA ASP A 415 -9.61 23.02 4.22
C ASP A 415 -8.87 21.88 3.51
N ASP A 416 -7.77 21.38 4.11
CA ASP A 416 -7.05 20.23 3.58
C ASP A 416 -7.87 18.93 3.68
N VAL A 417 -8.66 18.77 4.77
CA VAL A 417 -9.57 17.63 4.98
C VAL A 417 -10.74 17.65 4.00
N LEU A 418 -11.29 18.85 3.72
CA LEU A 418 -12.51 19.06 2.93
C LEU A 418 -12.25 19.45 1.47
N ARG A 419 -11.00 19.57 1.03
CA ARG A 419 -10.64 19.99 -0.35
C ARG A 419 -11.33 19.18 -1.44
N PHE A 420 -11.62 17.90 -1.19
CA PHE A 420 -12.33 17.03 -2.12
C PHE A 420 -13.79 17.47 -2.40
N LEU A 421 -14.36 18.39 -1.59
CA LEU A 421 -15.66 18.98 -1.82
C LEU A 421 -15.59 20.11 -2.86
N ASP A 422 -14.50 20.86 -2.86
CA ASP A 422 -14.32 22.06 -3.68
C ASP A 422 -13.78 21.73 -5.07
N ASP A 423 -12.89 20.72 -5.16
CA ASP A 423 -12.25 20.32 -6.40
C ASP A 423 -12.60 18.87 -6.76
N PRO A 424 -13.36 18.65 -7.85
CA PRO A 424 -13.74 17.31 -8.29
C PRO A 424 -12.54 16.44 -8.71
N ALA A 425 -11.37 17.02 -9.01
CA ALA A 425 -10.16 16.26 -9.31
C ALA A 425 -9.49 15.70 -8.05
N VAL A 426 -9.76 16.27 -6.88
CA VAL A 426 -9.18 15.84 -5.60
C VAL A 426 -9.92 14.62 -5.05
N PRO A 427 -9.27 13.46 -4.90
CA PRO A 427 -9.91 12.27 -4.36
C PRO A 427 -10.07 12.36 -2.84
N PHE A 428 -11.06 11.64 -2.31
CA PHE A 428 -11.31 11.53 -0.88
C PHE A 428 -10.19 10.81 -0.10
N THR A 429 -9.39 9.98 -0.77
CA THR A 429 -8.36 9.14 -0.14
C THR A 429 -7.05 9.12 -0.92
N ASN A 430 -5.94 8.80 -0.23
CA ASN A 430 -4.64 8.55 -0.83
C ASN A 430 -4.44 7.08 -1.27
N ASN A 431 -5.51 6.33 -1.47
CA ASN A 431 -5.44 4.89 -1.79
C ASN A 431 -4.64 4.57 -3.07
N GLN A 432 -4.46 5.54 -3.96
CA GLN A 432 -3.68 5.36 -5.18
C GLN A 432 -2.21 5.10 -4.84
N ALA A 433 -1.58 6.00 -4.08
CA ALA A 433 -0.18 5.84 -3.66
C ALA A 433 -0.02 4.62 -2.71
N GLU A 434 -0.97 4.38 -1.80
CA GLU A 434 -0.97 3.19 -0.95
C GLU A 434 -0.96 1.88 -1.77
N ARG A 435 -1.77 1.79 -2.84
CA ARG A 435 -1.79 0.62 -3.74
C ARG A 435 -0.47 0.46 -4.48
N ASP A 436 0.07 1.56 -5.00
CA ASP A 436 1.33 1.56 -5.72
C ASP A 436 2.51 1.17 -4.80
N GLY A 437 2.43 1.50 -3.50
CA GLY A 437 3.42 1.13 -2.48
C GLY A 437 3.33 -0.32 -1.97
N ARG A 438 2.17 -0.97 -2.11
CA ARG A 438 1.95 -2.34 -1.56
C ARG A 438 2.92 -3.38 -2.09
N MET A 439 3.38 -3.25 -3.33
CA MET A 439 4.32 -4.19 -3.94
C MET A 439 5.63 -4.30 -3.15
N MET A 440 6.10 -3.22 -2.51
CA MET A 440 7.28 -3.24 -1.65
C MET A 440 7.05 -4.13 -0.42
N LYS A 441 5.86 -4.06 0.20
CA LYS A 441 5.49 -4.93 1.32
C LYS A 441 5.37 -6.40 0.92
N VAL A 442 4.85 -6.66 -0.30
CA VAL A 442 4.82 -8.02 -0.87
C VAL A 442 6.23 -8.54 -1.09
N ARG A 443 7.12 -7.74 -1.72
CA ARG A 443 8.51 -8.10 -1.92
C ARG A 443 9.22 -8.42 -0.60
N GLN A 444 9.03 -7.61 0.44
CA GLN A 444 9.60 -7.85 1.76
C GLN A 444 9.17 -9.20 2.36
N LYS A 445 7.94 -9.61 2.12
CA LYS A 445 7.41 -10.90 2.60
C LYS A 445 7.95 -12.10 1.81
N ILE A 446 8.24 -11.92 0.52
CA ILE A 446 8.71 -12.98 -0.37
C ILE A 446 10.23 -13.13 -0.29
N SER A 447 10.98 -12.02 -0.40
CA SER A 447 12.43 -12.00 -0.58
C SER A 447 13.18 -11.22 0.49
N GLY A 448 12.52 -10.71 1.53
CA GLY A 448 13.13 -9.83 2.52
C GLY A 448 13.52 -8.47 1.95
N GLY A 449 14.68 -7.94 2.34
CA GLY A 449 15.20 -6.66 1.85
C GLY A 449 15.99 -6.77 0.54
N PHE A 450 16.66 -5.69 0.19
CA PHE A 450 17.65 -5.69 -0.89
C PHE A 450 19.05 -5.93 -0.32
N ARG A 451 19.90 -6.59 -1.11
CA ARG A 451 21.30 -6.82 -0.75
C ARG A 451 22.14 -5.56 -0.93
N SER A 452 21.86 -4.76 -1.98
CA SER A 452 22.59 -3.51 -2.30
C SER A 452 21.64 -2.31 -2.52
N GLN A 453 22.19 -1.10 -2.42
CA GLN A 453 21.45 0.13 -2.73
C GLN A 453 21.19 0.28 -4.23
N GLU A 454 22.15 -0.16 -5.05
CA GLU A 454 22.03 -0.15 -6.51
C GLU A 454 20.83 -1.01 -6.93
N GLY A 455 20.74 -2.26 -6.44
CA GLY A 455 19.62 -3.15 -6.76
C GLY A 455 18.27 -2.59 -6.29
N ALA A 456 18.25 -1.82 -5.19
CA ALA A 456 17.05 -1.13 -4.76
C ALA A 456 16.69 0.03 -5.71
N ARG A 457 17.67 0.80 -6.19
CA ARG A 457 17.47 1.88 -7.18
C ARG A 457 16.99 1.32 -8.52
N ASP A 458 17.65 0.26 -9.02
CA ASP A 458 17.26 -0.46 -10.23
C ASP A 458 15.79 -0.88 -10.15
N PHE A 459 15.39 -1.44 -9.00
CA PHE A 459 14.01 -1.80 -8.73
C PHE A 459 13.07 -0.60 -8.82
N ALA A 460 13.42 0.56 -8.26
CA ALA A 460 12.57 1.75 -8.29
C ALA A 460 12.38 2.27 -9.73
N VAL A 461 13.44 2.32 -10.53
CA VAL A 461 13.39 2.72 -11.95
C VAL A 461 12.49 1.78 -12.74
N ILE A 462 12.75 0.47 -12.66
CA ILE A 462 11.98 -0.55 -13.40
C ILE A 462 10.51 -0.54 -12.95
N ARG A 463 10.24 -0.38 -11.65
CA ARG A 463 8.87 -0.29 -11.14
C ARG A 463 8.15 0.98 -11.58
N SER A 464 8.87 2.10 -11.77
CA SER A 464 8.29 3.32 -12.35
C SER A 464 7.79 3.07 -13.77
N LEU A 465 8.58 2.37 -14.60
CA LEU A 465 8.14 1.95 -15.93
C LEU A 465 6.93 0.99 -15.85
N ILE A 466 7.03 -0.09 -15.09
CA ILE A 466 6.00 -1.14 -15.04
C ILE A 466 4.67 -0.59 -14.50
N SER A 467 4.71 0.20 -13.42
CA SER A 467 3.50 0.78 -12.83
C SER A 467 2.86 1.82 -13.75
N THR A 468 3.67 2.63 -14.42
CA THR A 468 3.21 3.57 -15.44
C THR A 468 2.62 2.84 -16.64
N ALA A 469 3.30 1.83 -17.18
CA ALA A 469 2.80 1.03 -18.30
C ALA A 469 1.40 0.44 -18.01
N ARG A 470 1.19 -0.09 -16.79
CA ARG A 470 -0.12 -0.60 -16.37
C ARG A 470 -1.21 0.48 -16.34
N LYS A 471 -0.88 1.68 -15.84
CA LYS A 471 -1.81 2.82 -15.81
C LYS A 471 -2.11 3.35 -17.21
N GLN A 472 -1.14 3.30 -18.11
CA GLN A 472 -1.29 3.66 -19.52
C GLN A 472 -2.05 2.61 -20.35
N GLY A 473 -2.33 1.43 -19.78
CA GLY A 473 -2.94 0.32 -20.49
C GLY A 473 -1.98 -0.43 -21.44
N TRP A 474 -0.68 -0.20 -21.32
CA TRP A 474 0.33 -0.85 -22.16
C TRP A 474 0.58 -2.30 -21.71
N ASN A 475 0.90 -3.16 -22.68
CA ASN A 475 1.48 -4.46 -22.35
C ASN A 475 2.89 -4.27 -21.78
N VAL A 476 3.12 -4.74 -20.55
CA VAL A 476 4.37 -4.49 -19.81
C VAL A 476 5.58 -5.11 -20.50
N ILE A 477 5.46 -6.35 -21.00
CA ILE A 477 6.57 -7.02 -21.69
C ILE A 477 6.90 -6.26 -23.00
N HIS A 478 5.88 -5.82 -23.72
CA HIS A 478 6.10 -5.00 -24.91
C HIS A 478 6.77 -3.67 -24.56
N ALA A 479 6.30 -2.95 -23.53
CA ALA A 479 6.91 -1.71 -23.08
C ALA A 479 8.40 -1.87 -22.70
N LEU A 480 8.76 -2.98 -22.06
CA LEU A 480 10.15 -3.30 -21.71
C LEU A 480 11.06 -3.52 -22.94
N THR A 481 10.50 -3.81 -24.12
CA THR A 481 11.28 -3.97 -25.38
C THR A 481 11.33 -2.69 -26.21
N GLN A 482 10.47 -1.71 -25.95
CA GLN A 482 10.39 -0.46 -26.72
C GLN A 482 11.54 0.50 -26.41
N ASP A 483 11.79 1.43 -27.33
CA ASP A 483 12.66 2.57 -27.08
C ASP A 483 12.07 3.50 -26.00
N PRO A 484 12.86 3.91 -24.98
CA PRO A 484 12.40 4.78 -23.90
C PRO A 484 11.86 6.13 -24.40
N GLN A 485 12.45 6.74 -25.45
CA GLN A 485 12.00 8.03 -25.97
C GLN A 485 10.63 7.92 -26.63
N THR A 486 10.40 6.83 -27.36
CA THR A 486 9.06 6.51 -27.91
C THR A 486 8.00 6.42 -26.81
N LEU A 487 8.32 5.75 -25.70
CA LEU A 487 7.41 5.64 -24.57
C LEU A 487 7.16 6.99 -23.87
N ILE A 488 8.21 7.83 -23.75
CA ILE A 488 8.08 9.19 -23.18
C ILE A 488 7.13 10.04 -24.05
N GLY A 489 7.24 9.95 -25.38
CA GLY A 489 6.34 10.63 -26.31
C GLY A 489 4.88 10.16 -26.23
N ALA A 490 4.66 8.89 -25.87
CA ALA A 490 3.32 8.29 -25.79
C ALA A 490 2.65 8.45 -24.40
N LEU A 491 3.32 9.05 -23.41
CA LEU A 491 2.76 9.20 -22.06
C LEU A 491 1.53 10.10 -22.06
N ARG A 492 0.40 9.56 -21.60
CA ARG A 492 -0.76 10.36 -21.21
C ARG A 492 -0.44 11.04 -19.88
N VAL A 493 -0.62 12.34 -19.83
CA VAL A 493 -0.63 13.18 -18.62
C VAL A 493 -2.08 13.54 -18.30
N ALA A 494 -2.39 13.80 -17.06
CA ALA A 494 -3.77 14.09 -16.60
C ALA A 494 -4.43 15.20 -17.40
#